data_21631eb059fa9f268deff3f865421077
#
_entry.id   21631eb059fa9f268deff3f865421077
#
_cell.length_a   1.000
_cell.length_b   1.000
_cell.length_c   1.000
_cell.angle_alpha   90.00
_cell.angle_beta   90.00
_cell.angle_gamma   90.00
#
_symmetry.space_group_name_H-M   'P 1'
#
loop_
_entity.id
_entity.type
_entity.pdbx_description
1 polymer ?
#
loop_
_entity_poly.entity_id
_entity_poly.type
_entity_poly.pdbx_seq_one_letter_code
_entity_poly.pdbx_strand_id
1 'polypeptide(L)'
;MRTLDLDALRCFVLGIELGSFALAAERLNRSPSAASAQLKKLEQQCHTALVTKSGRHLQPTEAGEMVLSYARRLLQLNDEALQRLQGNTLEGKVIFGMQEDFSE
;
A
#
# COMPACT_ATOMS: atom_id res chain seq x y z
N MET A 1 6.24 14.49 13.50
CA MET A 1 6.61 13.95 12.19
C MET A 1 5.50 13.06 11.68
N ARG A 2 5.17 13.20 10.43
CA ARG A 2 4.09 12.42 9.84
C ARG A 2 4.66 11.22 9.12
N THR A 3 3.91 10.12 9.18
CA THR A 3 4.30 8.90 8.51
C THR A 3 3.17 8.45 7.60
N LEU A 4 3.50 8.16 6.35
CA LEU A 4 2.52 7.64 5.43
C LEU A 4 2.19 6.19 5.79
N ASP A 5 0.92 5.84 5.67
CA ASP A 5 0.46 4.51 5.98
C ASP A 5 0.70 3.61 4.77
N LEU A 6 1.50 2.55 4.95
CA LEU A 6 1.82 1.64 3.85
C LEU A 6 0.59 0.93 3.32
N ASP A 7 -0.36 0.58 4.19
CA ASP A 7 -1.59 -0.03 3.73
C ASP A 7 -2.39 0.93 2.85
N ALA A 8 -2.42 2.20 3.23
CA ALA A 8 -3.10 3.21 2.41
C ALA A 8 -2.40 3.38 1.07
N LEU A 9 -1.07 3.35 1.07
CA LEU A 9 -0.32 3.44 -0.18
C LEU A 9 -0.60 2.25 -1.09
N ARG A 10 -0.68 1.04 -0.51
CA ARG A 10 -0.99 -0.15 -1.30
C ARG A 10 -2.38 -0.05 -1.91
N CYS A 11 -3.35 0.42 -1.14
CA CYS A 11 -4.70 0.60 -1.65
C CYS A 11 -4.73 1.63 -2.78
N PHE A 12 -3.99 2.72 -2.63
CA PHE A 12 -3.91 3.76 -3.64
C PHE A 12 -3.31 3.23 -4.94
N VAL A 13 -2.19 2.51 -4.84
CA VAL A 13 -1.52 1.96 -6.02
C VAL A 13 -2.45 1.00 -6.75
N LEU A 14 -3.07 0.08 -6.01
CA LEU A 14 -3.98 -0.90 -6.63
C LEU A 14 -5.18 -0.21 -7.25
N GLY A 15 -5.73 0.79 -6.58
CA GLY A 15 -6.89 1.49 -7.12
C GLY A 15 -6.60 2.14 -8.46
N ILE A 16 -5.42 2.73 -8.59
CA ILE A 16 -5.02 3.34 -9.84
C ILE A 16 -4.75 2.28 -10.91
N GLU A 17 -4.04 1.21 -10.54
CA GLU A 17 -3.69 0.17 -11.50
C GLU A 17 -4.92 -0.57 -12.01
N LEU A 18 -5.88 -0.83 -11.13
CA LEU A 18 -7.10 -1.53 -11.51
C LEU A 18 -8.17 -0.59 -12.06
N GLY A 19 -7.97 0.70 -11.91
CA GLY A 19 -8.94 1.69 -12.35
C GLY A 19 -10.18 1.76 -11.47
N SER A 20 -10.12 1.18 -10.27
CA SER A 20 -11.27 1.12 -9.38
C SER A 20 -10.81 0.84 -7.96
N PHE A 21 -11.26 1.69 -7.04
CA PHE A 21 -10.96 1.44 -5.63
C PHE A 21 -11.84 0.34 -5.05
N ALA A 22 -13.00 0.09 -5.66
CA ALA A 22 -13.81 -1.04 -5.25
C ALA A 22 -13.08 -2.35 -5.55
N LEU A 23 -12.45 -2.46 -6.71
CA LEU A 23 -11.67 -3.64 -7.05
C LEU A 23 -10.44 -3.78 -6.16
N ALA A 24 -9.81 -2.65 -5.85
CA ALA A 24 -8.66 -2.67 -4.95
C ALA A 24 -9.07 -3.19 -3.57
N ALA A 25 -10.22 -2.73 -3.08
CA ALA A 25 -10.72 -3.20 -1.79
C ALA A 25 -10.93 -4.70 -1.81
N GLU A 26 -11.55 -5.20 -2.87
CA GLU A 26 -11.80 -6.63 -3.01
C GLU A 26 -10.50 -7.41 -2.99
N ARG A 27 -9.51 -6.92 -3.72
CA ARG A 27 -8.21 -7.57 -3.81
C ARG A 27 -7.51 -7.60 -2.46
N LEU A 28 -7.75 -6.59 -1.62
CA LEU A 28 -7.12 -6.48 -0.31
C LEU A 28 -7.99 -7.02 0.82
N ASN A 29 -9.13 -7.64 0.48
CA ASN A 29 -10.06 -8.17 1.47
C ASN A 29 -10.60 -7.09 2.38
N ARG A 30 -10.98 -5.96 1.79
CA ARG A 30 -11.53 -4.84 2.54
C ARG A 30 -12.83 -4.40 1.89
N SER A 31 -13.66 -3.69 2.66
CA SER A 31 -14.88 -3.14 2.11
C SER A 31 -14.56 -1.93 1.24
N PRO A 32 -15.43 -1.60 0.28
CA PRO A 32 -15.22 -0.40 -0.52
C PRO A 32 -15.15 0.87 0.31
N SER A 33 -15.93 0.95 1.39
CA SER A 33 -15.87 2.14 2.23
C SER A 33 -14.57 2.23 2.98
N ALA A 34 -13.96 1.08 3.35
CA ALA A 34 -12.66 1.09 3.98
C ALA A 34 -11.59 1.59 3.02
N ALA A 35 -11.67 1.18 1.75
CA ALA A 35 -10.71 1.63 0.75
C ALA A 35 -10.84 3.13 0.51
N SER A 36 -12.07 3.64 0.46
CA SER A 36 -12.29 5.08 0.30
C SER A 36 -11.74 5.85 1.49
N ALA A 37 -11.92 5.31 2.69
CA ALA A 37 -11.40 5.96 3.89
C ALA A 37 -9.87 5.98 3.87
N GLN A 38 -9.25 4.92 3.39
CA GLN A 38 -7.78 4.88 3.28
C GLN A 38 -7.29 5.96 2.32
N LEU A 39 -7.96 6.11 1.17
CA LEU A 39 -7.57 7.14 0.23
C LEU A 39 -7.72 8.54 0.82
N LYS A 40 -8.84 8.78 1.49
CA LYS A 40 -9.06 10.07 2.11
C LYS A 40 -8.01 10.37 3.16
N LYS A 41 -7.67 9.37 3.97
CA LYS A 41 -6.64 9.53 4.98
C LYS A 41 -5.31 9.91 4.33
N LEU A 42 -4.99 9.24 3.23
CA LEU A 42 -3.74 9.52 2.52
C LEU A 42 -3.74 10.95 1.97
N GLU A 43 -4.85 11.36 1.37
CA GLU A 43 -4.94 12.71 0.84
C GLU A 43 -4.85 13.76 1.94
N GLN A 44 -5.40 13.47 3.10
CA GLN A 44 -5.27 14.38 4.24
C GLN A 44 -3.83 14.47 4.71
N GLN A 45 -3.13 13.35 4.72
CA GLN A 45 -1.71 13.35 5.12
C GLN A 45 -0.87 14.13 4.11
N CYS A 46 -1.22 14.07 2.85
CA CYS A 46 -0.49 14.76 1.81
C CYS A 46 -0.94 16.20 1.61
N HIS A 47 -2.07 16.58 2.19
CA HIS A 47 -2.64 17.92 2.05
C HIS A 47 -2.99 18.25 0.60
N THR A 48 -3.34 17.26 -0.20
CA THR A 48 -3.68 17.50 -1.58
C THR A 48 -4.43 16.31 -2.13
N ALA A 49 -5.20 16.53 -3.18
CA ALA A 49 -5.89 15.44 -3.86
C ALA A 49 -4.88 14.62 -4.64
N LEU A 50 -5.02 13.32 -4.58
CA LEU A 50 -4.13 12.40 -5.29
C LEU A 50 -4.80 11.75 -6.48
N VAL A 51 -6.13 11.83 -6.56
CA VAL A 51 -6.90 11.17 -7.60
C VAL A 51 -7.89 12.15 -8.18
N THR A 52 -8.10 12.05 -9.48
CA THR A 52 -9.13 12.83 -10.16
C THR A 52 -9.85 11.89 -11.11
N LYS A 53 -11.04 12.29 -11.53
CA LYS A 53 -11.80 11.54 -12.51
C LYS A 53 -11.83 12.27 -13.83
N SER A 54 -11.53 11.54 -14.89
CA SER A 54 -11.67 12.05 -16.25
C SER A 54 -12.68 11.14 -16.93
N GLY A 55 -13.93 11.61 -17.03
CA GLY A 55 -15.00 10.76 -17.50
C GLY A 55 -15.25 9.63 -16.53
N ARG A 56 -15.07 8.39 -17.01
CA ARG A 56 -15.25 7.22 -16.16
C ARG A 56 -13.95 6.69 -15.60
N HIS A 57 -12.83 7.35 -15.90
CA HIS A 57 -11.54 6.81 -15.55
C HIS A 57 -10.99 7.53 -14.33
N LEU A 58 -10.41 6.75 -13.43
CA LEU A 58 -9.64 7.28 -12.32
C LEU A 58 -8.24 7.55 -12.80
N GLN A 59 -7.76 8.74 -12.52
CA GLN A 59 -6.39 9.10 -12.88
C GLN A 59 -5.72 9.75 -11.71
N PRO A 60 -4.41 9.57 -11.56
CA PRO A 60 -3.69 10.29 -10.52
C PRO A 60 -3.56 11.76 -10.91
N THR A 61 -3.61 12.62 -9.91
CA THR A 61 -3.20 14.01 -10.11
C THR A 61 -1.68 14.04 -10.24
N GLU A 62 -1.13 15.24 -10.50
CA GLU A 62 0.32 15.39 -10.53
C GLU A 62 0.94 14.96 -9.19
N ALA A 63 0.32 15.38 -8.09
CA ALA A 63 0.78 14.96 -6.77
C ALA A 63 0.62 13.44 -6.62
N GLY A 64 -0.48 12.90 -7.15
CA GLY A 64 -0.71 11.46 -7.10
C GLY A 64 0.35 10.68 -7.84
N GLU A 65 0.81 11.18 -8.98
CA GLU A 65 1.86 10.48 -9.73
C GLU A 65 3.16 10.44 -8.95
N MET A 66 3.49 11.55 -8.28
CA MET A 66 4.67 11.58 -7.43
C MET A 66 4.54 10.57 -6.29
N VAL A 67 3.39 10.55 -5.63
CA VAL A 67 3.17 9.62 -4.54
C VAL A 67 3.20 8.18 -5.03
N LEU A 68 2.66 7.91 -6.22
CA LEU A 68 2.71 6.57 -6.79
C LEU A 68 4.14 6.10 -6.97
N SER A 69 5.00 6.96 -7.46
CA SER A 69 6.40 6.61 -7.67
C SER A 69 7.06 6.20 -6.36
N TYR A 70 6.87 7.00 -5.32
CA TYR A 70 7.43 6.67 -4.01
C TYR A 70 6.75 5.47 -3.39
N ALA A 71 5.43 5.37 -3.56
CA ALA A 71 4.69 4.25 -2.98
C ALA A 71 5.18 2.92 -3.52
N ARG A 72 5.41 2.84 -4.82
CA ARG A 72 5.90 1.60 -5.41
C ARG A 72 7.24 1.19 -4.84
N ARG A 73 8.13 2.16 -4.64
CA ARG A 73 9.43 1.87 -4.05
C ARG A 73 9.33 1.46 -2.60
N LEU A 74 8.49 2.16 -1.84
CA LEU A 74 8.30 1.83 -0.44
C LEU A 74 7.72 0.44 -0.26
N LEU A 75 6.71 0.11 -1.07
CA LEU A 75 6.07 -1.20 -0.99
C LEU A 75 7.02 -2.30 -1.43
N GLN A 76 7.81 -2.04 -2.46
CA GLN A 76 8.80 -3.00 -2.91
C GLN A 76 9.81 -3.29 -1.81
N LEU A 77 10.29 -2.25 -1.14
CA LEU A 77 11.24 -2.44 -0.04
C LEU A 77 10.60 -3.18 1.13
N ASN A 78 9.36 -2.87 1.42
CA ASN A 78 8.62 -3.59 2.47
C ASN A 78 8.54 -5.07 2.15
N ASP A 79 8.14 -5.39 0.93
CA ASP A 79 7.98 -6.78 0.51
C ASP A 79 9.33 -7.49 0.47
N GLU A 80 10.36 -6.79 0.04
CA GLU A 80 11.71 -7.35 -0.01
C GLU A 80 12.21 -7.68 1.39
N ALA A 81 11.97 -6.80 2.35
CA ALA A 81 12.38 -7.05 3.72
C ALA A 81 11.69 -8.29 4.27
N LEU A 82 10.40 -8.43 4.00
CA LEU A 82 9.66 -9.60 4.47
C LEU A 82 10.18 -10.88 3.82
N GLN A 83 10.48 -10.83 2.54
CA GLN A 83 11.01 -12.00 1.85
C GLN A 83 12.36 -12.43 2.41
N ARG A 84 13.21 -11.48 2.72
CA ARG A 84 14.51 -11.80 3.28
C ARG A 84 14.37 -12.44 4.66
N LEU A 85 13.45 -11.93 5.45
CA LEU A 85 13.21 -12.53 6.76
C LEU A 85 12.68 -13.95 6.64
N GLN A 86 11.77 -14.18 5.70
CA GLN A 86 11.24 -15.51 5.47
C GLN A 86 12.32 -16.45 4.94
N GLY A 87 13.14 -15.95 4.05
CA GLY A 87 14.22 -16.75 3.51
C GLY A 87 15.18 -17.21 4.58
N ASN A 88 15.57 -16.31 5.47
CA ASN A 88 16.44 -16.67 6.57
C ASN A 88 15.79 -17.69 7.49
N THR A 89 14.51 -17.52 7.76
CA THR A 89 13.78 -18.45 8.60
C THR A 89 13.70 -19.83 7.96
N LEU A 90 13.42 -19.86 6.67
CA LEU A 90 13.28 -21.11 5.95
C LEU A 90 14.59 -21.87 5.87
N GLU A 91 15.70 -21.16 5.90
CA GLU A 91 16.98 -21.81 5.90
C GLU A 91 17.36 -22.37 7.26
N GLY A 92 16.47 -22.22 8.21
CA GLY A 92 16.68 -22.82 9.51
C GLY A 92 17.56 -22.07 10.44
N LYS A 93 17.85 -20.91 10.07
CA LYS A 93 18.61 -20.11 10.92
C LYS A 93 17.72 -19.43 11.80
N VAL A 94 17.35 -19.62 12.54
CA VAL A 94 16.58 -18.99 13.27
C VAL A 94 16.57 -17.89 13.65
N ILE A 95 16.15 -17.36 13.93
CA ILE A 95 16.14 -16.23 14.19
C ILE A 95 15.19 -15.66 14.79
N PHE A 96 14.72 -15.45 15.31
CA PHE A 96 13.81 -14.76 15.88
C PHE A 96 12.76 -15.03 16.28
N GLY A 97 12.80 -15.40 16.47
CA GLY A 97 12.08 -15.68 16.76
C GLY A 97 11.05 -15.51 16.80
N MET A 98 11.13 -15.80 16.59
CA MET A 98 10.48 -15.87 16.41
C MET A 98 9.69 -16.26 16.34
N GLN A 99 9.92 -16.54 16.36
CA GLN A 99 9.54 -16.92 16.00
C GLN A 99 8.82 -17.27 15.95
N GLU A 100 9.17 -17.46 16.20
CA GLU A 100 8.89 -17.74 15.90
C GLU A 100 8.05 -17.67 15.93
N ASP A 101 8.47 -17.78 16.27
CA ASP A 101 8.12 -17.69 16.03
C ASP A 101 7.44 -17.16 15.97
N PHE A 102 7.97 -16.86 16.02
CA PHE A 102 7.95 -16.36 15.61
C PHE A 102 7.03 -16.03 15.64
N SER A 103 6.97 -16.25 15.98
CA SER A 103 6.79 -16.05 15.77
C SER A 103 6.21 -15.78 15.66
N GLU A 104 6.71 -15.66 15.73
CA GLU A 104 6.84 -15.51 15.41
C GLU A 104 6.43 -15.46 15.16
#